data_ac9f6356f5f837cbc099f0d89b7cd473
#
_entry.id   ac9f6356f5f837cbc099f0d89b7cd473
#
_cell.length_a   1.000
_cell.length_b   1.000
_cell.length_c   1.000
_cell.angle_alpha   90.00
_cell.angle_beta   90.00
_cell.angle_gamma   90.00
#
_symmetry.space_group_name_H-M   'P 1'
#
loop_
_entity.id
_entity.type
_entity.pdbx_description
1 polymer ?
#
loop_
_entity_poly.entity_id
_entity_poly.type
_entity_poly.pdbx_seq_one_letter_code
_entity_poly.pdbx_strand_id
1 'polypeptide(L)'
;MNSWPNFSGPELCGLEAHQVVKILKAGQVSPAELLEAAVQRISQTGPVINATPTICETRARKVVLDSQESGHAGWLAGLPISIKDLNAVAGVRTTYGTKGFANFVPQDSDPLVEQIEARGGVVLGKTNTPEFGAGGNTFNDVFGQTLNPWNTSLNAGGSSGGAAASLAAGEIWLSQGSDHGGSLRTPAAYCGIVGLRPSPGIAGGPGKDNAFMIEAVQGPMARSVTDCALFL
;
A
#
# COMPACT_ATOMS: atom_id res chain seq x y z
N MET A 1 -15.96 17.09 1.83
CA MET A 1 -16.80 16.63 0.70
C MET A 1 -16.08 15.47 0.06
N ASN A 2 -16.76 14.34 -0.15
CA ASN A 2 -16.18 13.19 -0.80
C ASN A 2 -15.70 13.55 -2.20
N SER A 3 -14.43 13.34 -2.49
CA SER A 3 -13.85 13.52 -3.82
C SER A 3 -14.33 12.43 -4.81
N TRP A 4 -15.02 11.40 -4.31
CA TRP A 4 -15.55 10.29 -5.09
C TRP A 4 -17.07 10.27 -5.07
N PRO A 5 -17.73 10.76 -6.12
CA PRO A 5 -19.15 10.62 -6.27
C PRO A 5 -19.51 9.12 -6.34
N ASN A 6 -20.50 8.70 -5.53
CA ASN A 6 -20.97 7.32 -5.41
C ASN A 6 -20.05 6.32 -4.66
N PHE A 7 -19.11 6.79 -3.85
CA PHE A 7 -18.36 5.90 -2.96
C PHE A 7 -19.31 5.28 -1.91
N SER A 8 -19.31 3.94 -1.83
CA SER A 8 -20.23 3.16 -0.98
C SER A 8 -19.57 2.54 0.26
N GLY A 9 -18.30 2.89 0.54
CA GLY A 9 -17.54 2.40 1.70
C GLY A 9 -17.69 3.30 2.94
N PRO A 10 -16.93 3.00 4.02
CA PRO A 10 -16.82 3.89 5.17
C PRO A 10 -16.41 5.30 4.74
N GLU A 11 -17.04 6.33 5.33
CA GLU A 11 -16.87 7.72 4.90
C GLU A 11 -15.40 8.17 4.89
N LEU A 12 -14.64 7.80 5.91
CA LEU A 12 -13.20 8.11 6.01
C LEU A 12 -12.40 7.55 4.81
N CYS A 13 -12.75 6.37 4.32
CA CYS A 13 -12.09 5.75 3.17
C CYS A 13 -12.32 6.50 1.85
N GLY A 14 -13.37 7.33 1.77
CA GLY A 14 -13.68 8.18 0.61
C GLY A 14 -12.86 9.48 0.57
N LEU A 15 -12.18 9.85 1.65
CA LEU A 15 -11.33 11.04 1.71
C LEU A 15 -9.97 10.80 1.05
N GLU A 16 -9.35 11.84 0.52
CA GLU A 16 -7.96 11.78 0.04
C GLU A 16 -6.96 11.77 1.21
N ALA A 17 -5.76 11.20 1.01
CA ALA A 17 -4.76 11.04 2.07
C ALA A 17 -4.38 12.36 2.73
N HIS A 18 -4.16 13.42 1.95
CA HIS A 18 -3.81 14.73 2.50
C HIS A 18 -4.94 15.35 3.36
N GLN A 19 -6.21 15.07 3.04
CA GLN A 19 -7.36 15.48 3.86
C GLN A 19 -7.37 14.70 5.17
N VAL A 20 -7.15 13.38 5.11
CA VAL A 20 -7.09 12.51 6.30
C VAL A 20 -5.93 12.92 7.21
N VAL A 21 -4.74 13.16 6.67
CA VAL A 21 -3.59 13.65 7.46
C VAL A 21 -3.89 14.98 8.15
N LYS A 22 -4.64 15.88 7.49
CA LYS A 22 -5.05 17.16 8.08
C LYS A 22 -5.98 16.96 9.28
N ILE A 23 -6.99 16.10 9.18
CA ILE A 23 -7.92 15.83 10.28
C ILE A 23 -7.28 14.99 11.40
N LEU A 24 -6.33 14.09 11.08
CA LEU A 24 -5.47 13.40 12.06
C LEU A 24 -4.67 14.41 12.90
N LYS A 25 -3.94 15.32 12.24
CA LYS A 25 -3.15 16.37 12.92
C LYS A 25 -3.99 17.33 13.73
N ALA A 26 -5.25 17.52 13.36
CA ALA A 26 -6.21 18.32 14.12
C ALA A 26 -6.88 17.56 15.28
N GLY A 27 -6.58 16.28 15.45
CA GLY A 27 -7.21 15.42 16.49
C GLY A 27 -8.71 15.17 16.25
N GLN A 28 -9.19 15.37 15.02
CA GLN A 28 -10.60 15.16 14.66
C GLN A 28 -10.92 13.69 14.35
N VAL A 29 -9.91 12.91 14.07
CA VAL A 29 -9.94 11.46 13.89
C VAL A 29 -8.66 10.86 14.46
N SER A 30 -8.76 9.66 15.00
CA SER A 30 -7.61 8.90 15.50
C SER A 30 -7.08 7.91 14.46
N PRO A 31 -5.79 7.52 14.54
CA PRO A 31 -5.26 6.44 13.71
C PRO A 31 -6.02 5.11 13.90
N ALA A 32 -6.56 4.86 15.10
CA ALA A 32 -7.35 3.65 15.38
C ALA A 32 -8.66 3.61 14.58
N GLU A 33 -9.38 4.74 14.49
CA GLU A 33 -10.60 4.85 13.68
C GLU A 33 -10.31 4.65 12.18
N LEU A 34 -9.15 5.11 11.70
CA LEU A 34 -8.73 4.87 10.32
C LEU A 34 -8.38 3.40 10.08
N LEU A 35 -7.72 2.74 11.03
CA LEU A 35 -7.47 1.29 10.93
C LEU A 35 -8.78 0.51 10.85
N GLU A 36 -9.76 0.85 11.68
CA GLU A 36 -11.09 0.20 11.66
C GLU A 36 -11.78 0.42 10.32
N ALA A 37 -11.81 1.65 9.81
CA ALA A 37 -12.42 1.96 8.51
C ALA A 37 -11.75 1.18 7.37
N ALA A 38 -10.41 1.11 7.35
CA ALA A 38 -9.66 0.37 6.35
C ALA A 38 -9.92 -1.14 6.44
N VAL A 39 -9.87 -1.73 7.64
CA VAL A 39 -10.15 -3.16 7.86
C VAL A 39 -11.58 -3.50 7.45
N GLN A 40 -12.55 -2.68 7.82
CA GLN A 40 -13.93 -2.84 7.40
C GLN A 40 -14.06 -2.80 5.86
N ARG A 41 -13.38 -1.85 5.22
CA ARG A 41 -13.42 -1.73 3.75
C ARG A 41 -12.77 -2.95 3.08
N ILE A 42 -11.60 -3.39 3.56
CA ILE A 42 -10.93 -4.58 3.04
C ILE A 42 -11.80 -5.84 3.20
N SER A 43 -12.53 -5.96 4.30
CA SER A 43 -13.45 -7.10 4.50
C SER A 43 -14.60 -7.13 3.49
N GLN A 44 -15.05 -5.96 3.01
CA GLN A 44 -16.10 -5.83 2.00
C GLN A 44 -15.60 -6.12 0.58
N THR A 45 -14.41 -5.65 0.24
CA THR A 45 -13.87 -5.67 -1.13
C THR A 45 -12.92 -6.86 -1.37
N GLY A 46 -12.18 -7.28 -0.36
CA GLY A 46 -11.16 -8.32 -0.45
C GLY A 46 -11.67 -9.63 -1.06
N PRO A 47 -12.83 -10.17 -0.67
CA PRO A 47 -13.39 -11.38 -1.28
C PRO A 47 -13.68 -11.27 -2.78
N VAL A 48 -13.82 -10.03 -3.29
CA VAL A 48 -14.14 -9.76 -4.69
C VAL A 48 -12.89 -9.43 -5.50
N ILE A 49 -12.02 -8.53 -4.99
CA ILE A 49 -10.90 -8.01 -5.78
C ILE A 49 -9.53 -8.58 -5.39
N ASN A 50 -9.39 -9.16 -4.20
CA ASN A 50 -8.15 -9.79 -3.70
C ASN A 50 -6.90 -8.88 -3.84
N ALA A 51 -7.05 -7.62 -3.39
CA ALA A 51 -5.99 -6.63 -3.52
C ALA A 51 -4.95 -6.71 -2.40
N THR A 52 -5.41 -6.93 -1.14
CA THR A 52 -4.58 -6.91 0.08
C THR A 52 -4.70 -8.24 0.83
N PRO A 53 -4.09 -9.34 0.31
CA PRO A 53 -4.31 -10.69 0.84
C PRO A 53 -3.66 -10.96 2.21
N THR A 54 -2.72 -10.13 2.65
CA THR A 54 -2.09 -10.24 3.98
C THR A 54 -2.38 -8.98 4.78
N ILE A 55 -3.14 -9.12 5.87
CA ILE A 55 -3.45 -8.04 6.81
C ILE A 55 -2.66 -8.25 8.10
N CYS A 56 -2.02 -7.19 8.60
CA CYS A 56 -1.24 -7.21 9.84
C CYS A 56 -1.84 -6.26 10.90
N GLU A 57 -3.16 -6.34 11.11
CA GLU A 57 -3.93 -5.46 12.00
C GLU A 57 -3.36 -5.40 13.41
N THR A 58 -3.04 -6.55 14.02
CA THR A 58 -2.49 -6.59 15.38
C THR A 58 -1.18 -5.78 15.49
N ARG A 59 -0.30 -5.90 14.49
CA ARG A 59 0.93 -5.12 14.42
C ARG A 59 0.62 -3.63 14.23
N ALA A 60 -0.29 -3.30 13.33
CA ALA A 60 -0.69 -1.93 13.06
C ALA A 60 -1.25 -1.25 14.31
N ARG A 61 -2.13 -1.92 15.04
CA ARG A 61 -2.68 -1.41 16.31
C ARG A 61 -1.60 -1.18 17.37
N LYS A 62 -0.62 -2.08 17.48
CA LYS A 62 0.52 -1.90 18.39
C LYS A 62 1.34 -0.66 18.00
N VAL A 63 1.68 -0.46 16.72
CA VAL A 63 2.41 0.72 16.24
C VAL A 63 1.65 2.01 16.57
N VAL A 64 0.34 2.03 16.42
CA VAL A 64 -0.51 3.19 16.80
C VAL A 64 -0.41 3.49 18.30
N LEU A 65 -0.50 2.48 19.16
CA LEU A 65 -0.39 2.66 20.60
C LEU A 65 1.00 3.18 21.00
N ASP A 66 2.06 2.56 20.51
CA ASP A 66 3.44 2.95 20.79
C ASP A 66 3.74 4.41 20.34
N SER A 67 3.15 4.83 19.19
CA SER A 67 3.31 6.19 18.67
C SER A 67 2.57 7.24 19.52
N GLN A 68 1.42 6.92 20.08
CA GLN A 68 0.68 7.79 20.98
C GLN A 68 1.45 8.02 22.29
N GLU A 69 2.07 6.97 22.83
CA GLU A 69 2.88 7.06 24.04
C GLU A 69 4.15 7.89 23.84
N SER A 70 4.80 7.76 22.69
CA SER A 70 6.05 8.48 22.36
C SER A 70 5.84 9.93 21.91
N GLY A 71 4.61 10.33 21.55
CA GLY A 71 4.29 11.65 21.00
C GLY A 71 4.85 11.88 19.59
N HIS A 72 5.38 10.85 18.92
CA HIS A 72 5.98 10.94 17.59
C HIS A 72 4.97 10.59 16.50
N ALA A 73 4.36 11.61 15.91
CA ALA A 73 3.34 11.39 14.88
C ALA A 73 3.89 11.41 13.43
N GLY A 74 5.11 11.88 13.19
CA GLY A 74 5.64 12.07 11.85
C GLY A 74 4.72 12.91 10.94
N TRP A 75 5.04 13.05 9.66
CA TRP A 75 4.16 13.84 8.77
C TRP A 75 2.92 13.07 8.29
N LEU A 76 2.96 11.73 8.29
CA LEU A 76 1.81 10.87 7.95
C LEU A 76 0.85 10.68 9.14
N ALA A 77 1.25 11.10 10.34
CA ALA A 77 0.41 11.23 11.52
C ALA A 77 -0.37 9.96 11.92
N GLY A 78 0.15 8.78 11.63
CA GLY A 78 -0.50 7.51 11.93
C GLY A 78 -1.42 7.01 10.80
N LEU A 79 -1.29 7.56 9.59
CA LEU A 79 -2.07 7.12 8.43
C LEU A 79 -1.80 5.65 8.08
N PRO A 80 -2.85 4.79 7.98
CA PRO A 80 -2.69 3.43 7.48
C PRO A 80 -2.23 3.41 6.03
N ILE A 81 -1.23 2.58 5.74
CA ILE A 81 -0.65 2.38 4.41
C ILE A 81 -0.51 0.91 4.09
N SER A 82 -0.30 0.58 2.82
CA SER A 82 0.02 -0.78 2.39
C SER A 82 1.37 -0.84 1.67
N ILE A 83 2.02 -2.00 1.78
CA ILE A 83 3.32 -2.29 1.19
C ILE A 83 3.17 -3.44 0.19
N LYS A 84 3.75 -3.30 -0.99
CA LYS A 84 3.79 -4.37 -1.99
C LYS A 84 4.49 -5.61 -1.44
N ASP A 85 3.96 -6.79 -1.75
CA ASP A 85 4.51 -8.05 -1.23
C ASP A 85 5.85 -8.48 -1.88
N LEU A 86 6.60 -7.51 -2.36
CA LEU A 86 8.02 -7.60 -2.75
C LEU A 86 8.96 -6.95 -1.74
N ASN A 87 8.44 -6.22 -0.75
CA ASN A 87 9.24 -5.57 0.27
C ASN A 87 9.02 -6.22 1.62
N ALA A 88 10.09 -6.51 2.32
CA ALA A 88 10.05 -7.08 3.66
C ALA A 88 9.48 -6.07 4.67
N VAL A 89 8.59 -6.56 5.52
CA VAL A 89 8.07 -5.85 6.70
C VAL A 89 8.31 -6.74 7.90
N ALA A 90 9.07 -6.30 8.88
CA ALA A 90 9.43 -7.08 10.06
C ALA A 90 8.19 -7.66 10.76
N GLY A 91 8.20 -8.98 10.99
CA GLY A 91 7.12 -9.70 11.63
C GLY A 91 5.85 -9.88 10.78
N VAL A 92 5.86 -9.49 9.50
CA VAL A 92 4.74 -9.65 8.59
C VAL A 92 5.06 -10.63 7.48
N ARG A 93 4.19 -11.60 7.25
CA ARG A 93 4.32 -12.57 6.16
C ARG A 93 4.59 -11.85 4.84
N THR A 94 5.69 -12.23 4.17
CA THR A 94 6.13 -11.67 2.89
C THR A 94 6.44 -12.82 1.94
N THR A 95 5.64 -12.97 0.88
CA THR A 95 5.69 -14.17 0.04
C THR A 95 6.43 -13.98 -1.27
N TYR A 96 6.70 -12.73 -1.67
CA TYR A 96 7.20 -12.40 -3.01
C TYR A 96 6.35 -13.00 -4.13
N GLY A 97 5.08 -13.34 -3.83
CA GLY A 97 4.16 -14.00 -4.76
C GLY A 97 4.51 -15.44 -5.10
N THR A 98 5.41 -16.10 -4.38
CA THR A 98 5.87 -17.46 -4.68
C THR A 98 5.58 -18.45 -3.55
N LYS A 99 5.26 -19.69 -3.90
CA LYS A 99 5.07 -20.80 -2.94
C LYS A 99 6.32 -21.08 -2.11
N GLY A 100 7.50 -20.81 -2.64
CA GLY A 100 8.77 -20.98 -1.94
C GLY A 100 8.89 -20.14 -0.67
N PHE A 101 8.22 -18.98 -0.64
CA PHE A 101 8.18 -18.07 0.50
C PHE A 101 6.77 -17.95 1.12
N ALA A 102 5.86 -18.87 0.84
CA ALA A 102 4.47 -18.76 1.27
C ALA A 102 4.27 -18.54 2.77
N ASN A 103 5.19 -18.99 3.61
CA ASN A 103 5.14 -18.84 5.06
C ASN A 103 6.32 -18.02 5.63
N PHE A 104 7.06 -17.33 4.77
CA PHE A 104 8.21 -16.55 5.21
C PHE A 104 7.79 -15.30 5.97
N VAL A 105 8.41 -15.09 7.12
CA VAL A 105 8.21 -13.89 7.95
C VAL A 105 9.61 -13.29 8.19
N PRO A 106 9.92 -12.13 7.59
CA PRO A 106 11.20 -11.46 7.77
C PRO A 106 11.38 -10.94 9.20
N GLN A 107 12.61 -10.94 9.69
CA GLN A 107 12.95 -10.36 10.99
C GLN A 107 13.16 -8.85 10.90
N ASP A 108 13.63 -8.35 9.76
CA ASP A 108 13.91 -6.94 9.51
C ASP A 108 12.99 -6.40 8.40
N SER A 109 12.69 -5.13 8.46
CA SER A 109 12.03 -4.40 7.37
C SER A 109 13.04 -3.94 6.33
N ASP A 110 12.59 -3.78 5.08
CA ASP A 110 13.36 -3.06 4.07
C ASP A 110 13.54 -1.59 4.48
N PRO A 111 14.67 -0.94 4.14
CA PRO A 111 14.96 0.44 4.52
C PRO A 111 13.87 1.45 4.14
N LEU A 112 13.18 1.24 3.00
CA LEU A 112 12.05 2.09 2.61
C LEU A 112 10.88 1.97 3.59
N VAL A 113 10.59 0.76 4.06
CA VAL A 113 9.50 0.53 5.03
C VAL A 113 9.83 1.20 6.36
N GLU A 114 11.08 1.06 6.82
CA GLU A 114 11.56 1.74 8.04
C GLU A 114 11.41 3.26 7.93
N GLN A 115 11.74 3.84 6.77
CA GLN A 115 11.57 5.28 6.52
C GLN A 115 10.11 5.71 6.55
N ILE A 116 9.22 4.93 5.93
CA ILE A 116 7.78 5.22 5.93
C ILE A 116 7.23 5.20 7.37
N GLU A 117 7.59 4.19 8.15
CA GLU A 117 7.17 4.08 9.55
C GLU A 117 7.76 5.18 10.42
N ALA A 118 9.04 5.53 10.23
CA ALA A 118 9.67 6.66 10.93
C ALA A 118 9.00 8.01 10.62
N ARG A 119 8.30 8.10 9.49
CA ARG A 119 7.51 9.30 9.11
C ARG A 119 6.04 9.21 9.53
N GLY A 120 5.68 8.23 10.32
CA GLY A 120 4.36 8.06 10.91
C GLY A 120 3.36 7.29 10.03
N GLY A 121 3.83 6.59 9.01
CA GLY A 121 2.98 5.64 8.29
C GLY A 121 2.77 4.37 9.10
N VAL A 122 1.57 3.82 9.09
CA VAL A 122 1.22 2.58 9.79
C VAL A 122 0.96 1.48 8.77
N VAL A 123 1.85 0.49 8.68
CA VAL A 123 1.67 -0.62 7.74
C VAL A 123 0.51 -1.50 8.20
N LEU A 124 -0.58 -1.53 7.42
CA LEU A 124 -1.77 -2.32 7.68
C LEU A 124 -1.77 -3.66 6.93
N GLY A 125 -1.12 -3.74 5.77
CA GLY A 125 -1.12 -4.97 4.99
C GLY A 125 -0.15 -4.99 3.84
N LYS A 126 -0.08 -6.18 3.20
CA LYS A 126 0.73 -6.43 2.00
C LYS A 126 -0.18 -6.58 0.80
N THR A 127 0.11 -5.83 -0.26
CA THR A 127 -0.65 -5.87 -1.50
C THR A 127 -0.13 -6.93 -2.47
N ASN A 128 -1.04 -7.55 -3.19
CA ASN A 128 -0.75 -8.65 -4.10
C ASN A 128 0.17 -8.22 -5.28
N THR A 129 0.99 -9.16 -5.75
CA THR A 129 1.97 -8.99 -6.83
C THR A 129 2.10 -10.31 -7.59
N PRO A 130 2.48 -10.33 -8.87
CA PRO A 130 2.91 -11.58 -9.50
C PRO A 130 4.22 -12.09 -8.87
N GLU A 131 4.52 -13.36 -9.08
CA GLU A 131 5.71 -14.01 -8.55
C GLU A 131 6.98 -13.18 -8.85
N PHE A 132 7.73 -12.81 -7.81
CA PHE A 132 8.92 -11.92 -7.86
C PHE A 132 8.70 -10.60 -8.62
N GLY A 133 7.47 -10.15 -8.76
CA GLY A 133 7.14 -8.94 -9.53
C GLY A 133 7.28 -9.11 -11.05
N ALA A 134 7.51 -10.32 -11.53
CA ALA A 134 7.72 -10.63 -12.93
C ALA A 134 6.39 -10.83 -13.66
N GLY A 135 5.84 -9.76 -14.24
CA GLY A 135 4.61 -9.84 -15.03
C GLY A 135 3.84 -8.53 -15.10
N GLY A 136 3.10 -8.36 -16.19
CA GLY A 136 2.23 -7.19 -16.43
C GLY A 136 0.82 -7.33 -15.82
N ASN A 137 0.52 -8.48 -15.20
CA ASN A 137 -0.74 -8.77 -14.51
C ASN A 137 -0.45 -9.30 -13.11
N THR A 138 -1.37 -9.04 -12.17
CA THR A 138 -1.21 -9.44 -10.77
C THR A 138 -1.99 -10.72 -10.47
N PHE A 139 -1.26 -11.84 -10.51
CA PHE A 139 -1.73 -13.14 -10.06
C PHE A 139 -0.53 -14.00 -9.62
N ASN A 140 -0.74 -14.92 -8.71
CA ASN A 140 0.27 -15.87 -8.26
C ASN A 140 -0.39 -17.12 -7.64
N ASP A 141 0.42 -18.15 -7.42
CA ASP A 141 -0.05 -19.42 -6.87
C ASP A 141 -0.27 -19.42 -5.35
N VAL A 142 0.08 -18.34 -4.65
CA VAL A 142 -0.12 -18.22 -3.19
C VAL A 142 -1.49 -17.62 -2.89
N PHE A 143 -1.85 -16.55 -3.59
CA PHE A 143 -3.04 -15.73 -3.30
C PHE A 143 -4.06 -15.72 -4.43
N GLY A 144 -3.71 -16.17 -5.62
CA GLY A 144 -4.55 -16.04 -6.80
C GLY A 144 -4.46 -14.65 -7.44
N GLN A 145 -5.49 -14.31 -8.20
CA GLN A 145 -5.53 -13.11 -9.04
C GLN A 145 -6.13 -11.91 -8.29
N THR A 146 -5.58 -10.72 -8.58
CA THR A 146 -6.22 -9.43 -8.23
C THR A 146 -7.05 -8.94 -9.41
N LEU A 147 -8.31 -8.58 -9.14
CA LEU A 147 -9.26 -8.11 -10.13
C LEU A 147 -9.35 -6.59 -10.15
N ASN A 148 -9.74 -6.02 -11.31
CA ASN A 148 -9.93 -4.59 -11.46
C ASN A 148 -11.20 -4.14 -10.72
N PRO A 149 -11.13 -3.14 -9.79
CA PRO A 149 -12.29 -2.71 -9.02
C PRO A 149 -13.43 -2.11 -9.84
N TRP A 150 -13.13 -1.57 -11.02
CA TRP A 150 -14.14 -0.97 -11.91
C TRP A 150 -14.90 -2.01 -12.72
N ASN A 151 -14.24 -3.13 -13.03
CA ASN A 151 -14.84 -4.26 -13.72
C ASN A 151 -14.07 -5.54 -13.37
N THR A 152 -14.65 -6.38 -12.55
CA THR A 152 -14.03 -7.61 -12.04
C THR A 152 -13.84 -8.71 -13.11
N SER A 153 -14.28 -8.52 -14.35
CA SER A 153 -13.90 -9.37 -15.48
C SER A 153 -12.54 -9.03 -16.07
N LEU A 154 -11.94 -7.90 -15.64
CA LEU A 154 -10.66 -7.40 -16.11
C LEU A 154 -9.58 -7.57 -15.03
N ASN A 155 -8.31 -7.60 -15.47
CA ASN A 155 -7.18 -7.60 -14.55
C ASN A 155 -6.84 -6.18 -14.05
N ALA A 156 -6.13 -6.10 -12.94
CA ALA A 156 -5.72 -4.85 -12.31
C ALA A 156 -4.40 -4.28 -12.88
N GLY A 157 -3.84 -4.94 -13.89
CA GLY A 157 -2.46 -4.65 -14.31
C GLY A 157 -1.43 -5.21 -13.32
N GLY A 158 -0.17 -4.88 -13.50
CA GLY A 158 0.93 -5.38 -12.66
C GLY A 158 2.27 -4.63 -12.94
N SER A 159 3.24 -4.92 -12.10
CA SER A 159 3.23 -5.90 -11.01
C SER A 159 2.67 -5.34 -9.69
N SER A 160 2.41 -4.04 -9.54
CA SER A 160 1.81 -3.44 -8.34
C SER A 160 0.26 -3.36 -8.44
N GLY A 161 -0.37 -4.41 -9.00
CA GLY A 161 -1.82 -4.42 -9.23
C GLY A 161 -2.65 -4.48 -7.94
N GLY A 162 -2.16 -5.17 -6.91
CA GLY A 162 -2.79 -5.15 -5.60
C GLY A 162 -2.82 -3.74 -4.99
N ALA A 163 -1.71 -3.00 -5.09
CA ALA A 163 -1.62 -1.61 -4.63
C ALA A 163 -2.62 -0.70 -5.38
N ALA A 164 -2.68 -0.81 -6.71
CA ALA A 164 -3.60 -0.01 -7.52
C ALA A 164 -5.06 -0.34 -7.23
N ALA A 165 -5.40 -1.63 -7.15
CA ALA A 165 -6.76 -2.07 -6.87
C ALA A 165 -7.22 -1.68 -5.46
N SER A 166 -6.36 -1.80 -4.43
CA SER A 166 -6.69 -1.41 -3.06
C SER A 166 -6.98 0.09 -2.94
N LEU A 167 -6.18 0.93 -3.62
CA LEU A 167 -6.39 2.38 -3.68
C LEU A 167 -7.69 2.72 -4.39
N ALA A 168 -7.92 2.14 -5.57
CA ALA A 168 -9.12 2.37 -6.37
C ALA A 168 -10.39 1.88 -5.64
N ALA A 169 -10.32 0.85 -4.82
CA ALA A 169 -11.42 0.36 -4.01
C ALA A 169 -11.61 1.13 -2.69
N GLY A 170 -10.69 2.03 -2.33
CA GLY A 170 -10.72 2.75 -1.06
C GLY A 170 -10.34 1.91 0.16
N GLU A 171 -9.60 0.82 -0.03
CA GLU A 171 -9.08 -0.01 1.09
C GLU A 171 -8.01 0.72 1.90
N ILE A 172 -7.26 1.58 1.24
CA ILE A 172 -6.13 2.30 1.80
C ILE A 172 -5.99 3.68 1.16
N TRP A 173 -5.27 4.60 1.80
CA TRP A 173 -5.06 5.96 1.29
C TRP A 173 -3.77 6.11 0.50
N LEU A 174 -2.71 5.43 0.91
CA LEU A 174 -1.40 5.42 0.26
C LEU A 174 -0.87 3.99 0.16
N SER A 175 -0.23 3.66 -0.94
CA SER A 175 0.38 2.36 -1.14
C SER A 175 1.76 2.48 -1.79
N GLN A 176 2.70 1.71 -1.28
CA GLN A 176 4.00 1.59 -1.92
C GLN A 176 3.95 0.55 -3.03
N GLY A 177 4.61 0.85 -4.14
CA GLY A 177 4.83 -0.07 -5.26
C GLY A 177 6.25 0.00 -5.80
N SER A 178 6.52 -0.76 -6.87
CA SER A 178 7.81 -0.75 -7.56
C SER A 178 7.64 -0.76 -9.07
N ASP A 179 8.63 -0.28 -9.82
CA ASP A 179 8.57 -0.19 -11.29
C ASP A 179 9.94 -0.49 -11.91
N HIS A 180 10.02 -1.62 -12.61
CA HIS A 180 11.14 -1.94 -13.49
C HIS A 180 10.76 -1.68 -14.94
N GLY A 181 9.62 -2.22 -15.40
CA GLY A 181 9.13 -2.13 -16.77
C GLY A 181 7.72 -1.51 -16.89
N GLY A 182 7.29 -0.66 -15.93
CA GLY A 182 5.95 -0.05 -15.94
C GLY A 182 5.10 -0.42 -14.71
N SER A 183 5.65 -1.14 -13.75
CA SER A 183 4.87 -1.77 -12.68
C SER A 183 4.27 -0.82 -11.63
N LEU A 184 4.57 0.48 -11.63
CA LEU A 184 3.79 1.53 -10.97
C LEU A 184 2.74 2.11 -11.92
N ARG A 185 3.15 2.43 -13.14
CA ARG A 185 2.38 3.18 -14.15
C ARG A 185 1.27 2.35 -14.78
N THR A 186 1.56 1.11 -15.18
CA THR A 186 0.58 0.23 -15.82
C THR A 186 -0.63 -0.06 -14.93
N PRO A 187 -0.47 -0.57 -13.69
CA PRO A 187 -1.63 -0.80 -12.83
C PRO A 187 -2.32 0.50 -12.42
N ALA A 188 -1.60 1.62 -12.27
CA ALA A 188 -2.22 2.91 -12.03
C ALA A 188 -3.16 3.32 -13.17
N ALA A 189 -2.72 3.17 -14.42
CA ALA A 189 -3.54 3.44 -15.60
C ALA A 189 -4.78 2.52 -15.68
N TYR A 190 -4.62 1.23 -15.33
CA TYR A 190 -5.72 0.26 -15.40
C TYR A 190 -6.76 0.49 -14.31
N CYS A 191 -6.35 0.90 -13.11
CA CYS A 191 -7.24 1.12 -11.98
C CYS A 191 -7.67 2.58 -11.79
N GLY A 192 -7.21 3.51 -12.65
CA GLY A 192 -7.60 4.92 -12.61
C GLY A 192 -7.07 5.67 -11.38
N ILE A 193 -5.83 5.38 -10.97
CA ILE A 193 -5.13 6.05 -9.86
C ILE A 193 -3.81 6.68 -10.35
N VAL A 194 -3.07 7.32 -9.47
CA VAL A 194 -1.75 7.90 -9.74
C VAL A 194 -0.66 6.94 -9.26
N GLY A 195 0.26 6.57 -10.16
CA GLY A 195 1.47 5.84 -9.84
C GLY A 195 2.69 6.59 -10.37
N LEU A 196 3.57 7.03 -9.48
CA LEU A 196 4.76 7.77 -9.86
C LEU A 196 5.99 6.86 -9.87
N ARG A 197 6.63 6.75 -11.03
CA ARG A 197 7.98 6.21 -11.13
C ARG A 197 8.98 7.35 -10.91
N PRO A 198 9.61 7.47 -9.74
CA PRO A 198 10.60 8.50 -9.48
C PRO A 198 11.93 8.19 -10.19
N SER A 199 12.85 9.14 -10.21
CA SER A 199 14.23 8.88 -10.58
C SER A 199 14.89 7.94 -9.57
N PRO A 200 15.87 7.11 -9.98
CA PRO A 200 16.61 6.24 -9.06
C PRO A 200 17.17 7.02 -7.88
N GLY A 201 17.05 6.48 -6.68
CA GLY A 201 17.57 7.08 -5.45
C GLY A 201 16.66 8.12 -4.77
N ILE A 202 15.50 8.49 -5.36
CA ILE A 202 14.57 9.44 -4.74
C ILE A 202 13.70 8.75 -3.68
N ALA A 203 13.09 7.62 -4.01
CA ALA A 203 12.23 6.88 -3.09
C ALA A 203 12.94 5.60 -2.63
N GLY A 204 13.45 5.61 -1.42
CA GLY A 204 14.17 4.49 -0.83
C GLY A 204 15.49 4.19 -1.54
N GLY A 205 16.46 3.67 -0.82
CA GLY A 205 17.69 3.16 -1.41
C GLY A 205 17.45 1.83 -2.14
N PRO A 206 18.37 1.42 -3.02
CA PRO A 206 18.39 0.05 -3.52
C PRO A 206 18.43 -0.91 -2.33
N GLY A 207 17.75 -2.03 -2.43
CA GLY A 207 17.85 -3.10 -1.44
C GLY A 207 19.33 -3.47 -1.22
N LYS A 208 19.65 -3.98 -0.05
CA LYS A 208 21.04 -4.27 0.39
C LYS A 208 21.85 -5.08 -0.64
N ASP A 209 21.18 -5.84 -1.49
CA ASP A 209 21.80 -6.81 -2.39
C ASP A 209 22.14 -6.28 -3.80
N ASN A 210 21.69 -5.08 -4.17
CA ASN A 210 21.89 -4.56 -5.53
C ASN A 210 21.95 -3.02 -5.61
N ALA A 211 22.94 -2.45 -4.92
CA ALA A 211 23.11 -1.00 -4.75
C ALA A 211 23.24 -0.21 -6.07
N PHE A 212 23.60 -0.87 -7.17
CA PHE A 212 23.81 -0.24 -8.47
C PHE A 212 22.71 -0.51 -9.49
N MET A 213 21.64 -1.23 -9.10
CA MET A 213 20.49 -1.43 -9.97
C MET A 213 19.66 -0.15 -10.07
N ILE A 214 19.68 0.50 -11.22
CA ILE A 214 18.94 1.74 -11.49
C ILE A 214 17.63 1.53 -12.26
N GLU A 215 17.43 0.33 -12.81
CA GLU A 215 16.26 0.00 -13.62
C GLU A 215 15.00 -0.19 -12.78
N ALA A 216 15.14 -0.82 -11.62
CA ALA A 216 14.03 -1.03 -10.69
C ALA A 216 14.01 0.08 -9.64
N VAL A 217 12.89 0.74 -9.48
CA VAL A 217 12.68 1.79 -8.49
C VAL A 217 11.45 1.51 -7.64
N GLN A 218 11.49 1.96 -6.39
CA GLN A 218 10.33 2.04 -5.52
C GLN A 218 9.61 3.36 -5.78
N GLY A 219 8.30 3.42 -5.52
CA GLY A 219 7.59 4.67 -5.69
C GLY A 219 6.21 4.68 -5.06
N PRO A 220 5.64 5.89 -4.92
CA PRO A 220 4.34 6.10 -4.32
C PRO A 220 3.21 5.80 -5.32
N MET A 221 2.10 5.30 -4.76
CA MET A 221 0.82 5.16 -5.44
C MET A 221 -0.28 5.77 -4.57
N ALA A 222 -1.18 6.53 -5.17
CA ALA A 222 -2.26 7.23 -4.49
C ALA A 222 -3.42 7.52 -5.44
N ARG A 223 -4.56 7.97 -4.91
CA ARG A 223 -5.71 8.36 -5.72
C ARG A 223 -5.55 9.71 -6.44
N SER A 224 -4.77 10.62 -5.87
CA SER A 224 -4.51 11.93 -6.44
C SER A 224 -3.01 12.25 -6.56
N VAL A 225 -2.68 13.23 -7.40
CA VAL A 225 -1.31 13.75 -7.54
C VAL A 225 -0.82 14.36 -6.23
N THR A 226 -1.68 15.09 -5.52
CA THR A 226 -1.38 15.69 -4.22
C THR A 226 -0.97 14.63 -3.19
N ASP A 227 -1.72 13.51 -3.13
CA ASP A 227 -1.43 12.41 -2.23
C ASP A 227 -0.17 11.64 -2.63
N CYS A 228 0.06 11.51 -3.93
CA CYS A 228 1.28 10.90 -4.46
C CYS A 228 2.53 11.71 -4.08
N ALA A 229 2.43 13.05 -4.16
CA ALA A 229 3.48 13.97 -3.73
C ALA A 229 3.68 13.98 -2.21
N LEU A 230 2.62 13.80 -1.42
CA LEU A 230 2.69 13.67 0.04
C LEU A 230 3.51 12.42 0.44
N PHE A 231 3.43 11.35 -0.35
CA PHE A 231 4.04 10.06 -0.04
C PHE A 231 5.46 9.91 -0.62
N LEU A 232 5.89 10.76 -1.55
CA LEU A 232 7.24 10.79 -2.12
C LEU A 232 8.24 11.39 -1.14
#